data_991509487bc52d6b99581bf7933658c2
#
_entry.id   991509487bc52d6b99581bf7933658c2
#
_cell.length_a   1.000
_cell.length_b   1.000
_cell.length_c   1.000
_cell.angle_alpha   90.00
_cell.angle_beta   90.00
_cell.angle_gamma   90.00
#
_symmetry.space_group_name_H-M   'P 1'
#
loop_
_entity.id
_entity.type
_entity.pdbx_description
1 polymer ?
#
loop_
_entity_poly.entity_id
_entity_poly.type
_entity_poly.pdbx_seq_one_letter_code
_entity_poly.pdbx_strand_id
1 'polypeptide(L)'
;MNRIATYYRHAWQPTTQPPIVRFVVLFKSKSKSKHKHTRERYVFIWIDGDEDSRRQMLRTAGRWASDSRLSFTWGDAAKLSSIVRSKG
;
A
#
# COMPACT_ATOMS: atom_id res chain seq x y z
N MET A 1 3.11 -13.71 6.20
CA MET A 1 2.37 -13.38 4.97
C MET A 1 2.76 -11.99 4.48
N ASN A 2 3.04 -11.88 3.21
CA ASN A 2 3.40 -10.62 2.57
C ASN A 2 2.36 -10.26 1.52
N ARG A 3 1.97 -8.98 1.49
CA ARG A 3 1.07 -8.48 0.46
C ARG A 3 1.70 -7.26 -0.20
N ILE A 4 1.69 -7.26 -1.52
CA ILE A 4 2.28 -6.20 -2.32
C ILE A 4 1.21 -5.67 -3.25
N ALA A 5 0.96 -4.36 -3.17
CA ALA A 5 0.10 -3.68 -4.10
C ALA A 5 0.96 -2.78 -4.98
N THR A 6 1.02 -3.12 -6.25
CA THR A 6 1.79 -2.37 -7.23
C THR A 6 0.86 -1.97 -8.36
N TYR A 7 0.69 -0.67 -8.52
CA TYR A 7 -0.18 -0.17 -9.57
C TYR A 7 0.56 0.91 -10.36
N TYR A 8 1.10 0.51 -11.48
CA TYR A 8 1.56 1.45 -12.48
C TYR A 8 1.13 0.91 -13.83
N ARG A 9 0.50 1.76 -14.60
CA ARG A 9 0.16 1.41 -15.96
C ARG A 9 1.39 1.51 -16.84
N HIS A 10 1.58 0.51 -17.66
CA HIS A 10 2.55 0.56 -18.72
C HIS A 10 2.07 1.42 -19.88
N ALA A 11 1.65 2.62 -19.61
CA ALA A 11 1.62 3.61 -20.66
C ALA A 11 2.97 4.31 -20.63
N TRP A 12 4.00 3.60 -21.05
CA TRP A 12 5.32 4.16 -21.14
C TRP A 12 5.30 5.21 -22.23
N GLN A 13 5.16 6.46 -21.82
CA GLN A 13 5.46 7.55 -22.73
C GLN A 13 6.92 7.90 -22.51
N PRO A 14 7.71 7.96 -23.60
CA PRO A 14 9.09 8.38 -23.46
C PRO A 14 9.10 9.84 -23.01
N THR A 15 9.26 10.01 -21.71
CA THR A 15 9.50 11.31 -21.12
C THR A 15 10.99 11.44 -20.90
N THR A 16 11.48 12.66 -20.95
CA THR A 16 12.89 12.94 -20.71
C THR A 16 13.29 12.67 -19.26
N GLN A 17 12.33 12.38 -18.39
CA GLN A 17 12.59 12.09 -16.99
C GLN A 17 11.92 10.77 -16.61
N PRO A 18 12.67 9.87 -15.92
CA PRO A 18 12.06 8.64 -15.44
C PRO A 18 11.01 8.93 -14.38
N PRO A 19 9.97 8.11 -14.27
CA PRO A 19 8.97 8.29 -13.24
C PRO A 19 9.57 8.10 -11.86
N ILE A 20 9.13 8.91 -10.91
CA ILE A 20 9.51 8.75 -9.51
C ILE A 20 8.55 7.73 -8.89
N VAL A 21 9.11 6.61 -8.45
CA VAL A 21 8.35 5.55 -7.81
C VAL A 21 8.41 5.76 -6.31
N ARG A 22 7.25 5.76 -5.68
CA ARG A 22 7.15 5.88 -4.23
C ARG A 22 6.69 4.57 -3.64
N PHE A 23 7.11 4.29 -2.41
CA PHE A 23 6.65 3.09 -1.75
C PHE A 23 6.52 3.34 -0.25
N VAL A 24 5.61 2.57 0.36
CA VAL A 24 5.39 2.54 1.81
C VAL A 24 5.35 1.08 2.24
N VAL A 25 6.03 0.76 3.32
CA VAL A 25 6.02 -0.57 3.91
C VAL A 25 5.44 -0.48 5.32
N LEU A 26 4.39 -1.25 5.58
CA LEU A 26 3.80 -1.34 6.91
C LEU A 26 4.01 -2.75 7.45
N PHE A 27 4.52 -2.82 8.67
CA PHE A 27 4.74 -4.09 9.35
C PHE A 27 3.68 -4.25 10.43
N LYS A 28 2.98 -5.38 10.40
CA LYS A 28 1.93 -5.69 11.38
C LYS A 28 2.21 -7.05 11.99
N SER A 29 1.89 -7.19 13.27
CA SER A 29 1.96 -8.46 13.96
C SER A 29 0.57 -8.88 14.36
N LYS A 30 0.21 -10.13 14.08
CA LYS A 30 -1.05 -10.70 14.50
C LYS A 30 -0.76 -11.85 15.44
N SER A 31 -1.27 -11.76 16.67
CA SER A 31 -1.15 -12.81 17.64
C SER A 31 -2.30 -13.79 17.47
N LYS A 32 -2.01 -15.05 17.09
CA LYS A 32 -3.02 -16.08 16.94
C LYS A 32 -3.22 -16.89 18.21
N SER A 33 -2.22 -16.90 19.10
CA SER A 33 -2.27 -17.57 20.39
C SER A 33 -1.11 -17.05 21.23
N LYS A 34 -1.02 -17.53 22.48
CA LYS A 34 0.07 -17.12 23.38
C LYS A 34 1.47 -17.42 22.82
N HIS A 35 1.58 -18.36 21.90
CA HIS A 35 2.85 -18.83 21.39
C HIS A 35 3.03 -18.65 19.87
N LYS A 36 2.02 -18.17 19.16
CA LYS A 36 2.10 -18.00 17.72
C LYS A 36 1.84 -16.56 17.32
N HIS A 37 2.84 -15.94 16.74
CA HIS A 37 2.75 -14.60 16.17
C HIS A 37 2.98 -14.70 14.69
N THR A 38 2.06 -14.15 13.90
CA THR A 38 2.23 -14.02 12.47
C THR A 38 2.63 -12.60 12.16
N ARG A 39 3.76 -12.43 11.49
CA ARG A 39 4.19 -11.13 11.01
C ARG A 39 3.71 -10.94 9.60
N GLU A 40 3.10 -9.80 9.34
CA GLU A 40 2.59 -9.43 8.03
C GLU A 40 3.28 -8.15 7.58
N ARG A 41 3.61 -8.12 6.30
CA ARG A 41 4.22 -6.95 5.68
C ARG A 41 3.33 -6.53 4.52
N TYR A 42 2.95 -5.26 4.52
CA TYR A 42 2.12 -4.67 3.49
C TYR A 42 2.94 -3.64 2.74
N VAL A 43 3.10 -3.82 1.44
CA VAL A 43 3.91 -2.94 0.59
C VAL A 43 2.99 -2.28 -0.42
N PHE A 44 3.07 -0.95 -0.50
CA PHE A 44 2.30 -0.15 -1.45
C PHE A 44 3.29 0.59 -2.34
N ILE A 45 3.12 0.46 -3.65
CA ILE A 45 4.00 1.08 -4.64
C ILE A 45 3.14 1.84 -5.63
N TRP A 46 3.45 3.11 -5.82
CA TRP A 46 2.73 3.96 -6.78
C TRP A 46 3.71 4.92 -7.44
N ILE A 47 3.24 5.57 -8.52
CA ILE A 47 4.04 6.56 -9.24
C ILE A 47 3.67 7.95 -8.75
N ASP A 48 4.69 8.73 -8.39
CA ASP A 48 4.50 10.10 -7.93
C ASP A 48 3.86 10.96 -9.02
N GLY A 49 2.82 11.68 -8.65
CA GLY A 49 2.10 12.52 -9.60
C GLY A 49 1.08 11.79 -10.46
N ASP A 50 1.01 10.47 -10.38
CA ASP A 50 0.01 9.68 -11.11
C ASP A 50 -1.19 9.44 -10.22
N GLU A 51 -2.27 10.19 -10.47
CA GLU A 51 -3.49 10.05 -9.69
C GLU A 51 -4.11 8.66 -9.78
N ASP A 52 -3.99 8.02 -10.93
CA ASP A 52 -4.60 6.72 -11.16
C ASP A 52 -3.94 5.66 -10.28
N SER A 53 -2.61 5.61 -10.25
CA SER A 53 -1.90 4.65 -9.38
C SER A 53 -2.16 4.96 -7.90
N ARG A 54 -2.19 6.22 -7.52
CA ARG A 54 -2.49 6.62 -6.15
C ARG A 54 -3.89 6.18 -5.74
N ARG A 55 -4.87 6.38 -6.62
CA ARG A 55 -6.25 5.97 -6.37
C ARG A 55 -6.36 4.46 -6.21
N GLN A 56 -5.66 3.71 -7.05
CA GLN A 56 -5.64 2.25 -6.97
C GLN A 56 -5.02 1.77 -5.65
N MET A 57 -3.96 2.43 -5.19
CA MET A 57 -3.36 2.10 -3.89
C MET A 57 -4.35 2.29 -2.75
N LEU A 58 -5.05 3.42 -2.74
CA LEU A 58 -6.01 3.71 -1.69
C LEU A 58 -7.20 2.75 -1.72
N ARG A 59 -7.63 2.36 -2.92
CA ARG A 59 -8.71 1.38 -3.07
C ARG A 59 -8.29 0.02 -2.51
N THR A 60 -7.06 -0.39 -2.80
CA THR A 60 -6.52 -1.65 -2.28
C THR A 60 -6.40 -1.61 -0.76
N ALA A 61 -5.96 -0.48 -0.21
CA ALA A 61 -5.88 -0.31 1.25
C ALA A 61 -7.26 -0.50 1.90
N GLY A 62 -8.30 0.10 1.30
CA GLY A 62 -9.67 -0.09 1.80
C GLY A 62 -10.14 -1.53 1.73
N ARG A 63 -9.79 -2.22 0.65
CA ARG A 63 -10.13 -3.63 0.48
C ARG A 63 -9.46 -4.48 1.56
N TRP A 64 -8.19 -4.24 1.82
CA TRP A 64 -7.45 -4.99 2.85
C TRP A 64 -7.94 -4.65 4.25
N ALA A 65 -8.31 -3.38 4.51
CA ALA A 65 -8.83 -2.98 5.80
C ALA A 65 -10.18 -3.65 6.12
N SER A 66 -10.95 -3.99 5.09
CA SER A 66 -12.23 -4.67 5.29
C SER A 66 -12.10 -6.18 5.33
N ASP A 67 -10.90 -6.73 5.13
CA ASP A 67 -10.67 -8.18 5.20
C ASP A 67 -10.28 -8.56 6.62
N SER A 68 -11.18 -9.25 7.32
CA SER A 68 -10.96 -9.63 8.71
C SER A 68 -9.85 -10.64 8.91
N ARG A 69 -9.39 -11.29 7.83
CA ARG A 69 -8.29 -12.26 7.90
C ARG A 69 -6.94 -11.57 7.99
N LEU A 70 -6.88 -10.28 7.67
CA LEU A 70 -5.65 -9.53 7.65
C LEU A 70 -5.53 -8.67 8.90
N SER A 71 -4.28 -8.35 9.28
CA SER A 71 -4.00 -7.44 10.39
C SER A 71 -4.11 -5.97 9.98
N PHE A 72 -4.33 -5.71 8.71
CA PHE A 72 -4.43 -4.35 8.19
C PHE A 72 -5.76 -3.73 8.60
N THR A 73 -5.71 -2.59 9.28
CA THR A 73 -6.89 -1.94 9.85
C THR A 73 -7.28 -0.70 9.07
N TRP A 74 -8.47 -0.18 9.34
CA TRP A 74 -8.89 1.10 8.76
C TRP A 74 -8.02 2.26 9.24
N GLY A 75 -7.45 2.16 10.45
CA GLY A 75 -6.47 3.12 10.91
C GLY A 75 -5.20 3.11 10.07
N ASP A 76 -4.76 1.92 9.65
CA ASP A 76 -3.62 1.78 8.75
C ASP A 76 -3.92 2.36 7.38
N ALA A 77 -5.13 2.13 6.87
CA ALA A 77 -5.56 2.69 5.60
C ALA A 77 -5.58 4.22 5.64
N ALA A 78 -6.05 4.79 6.75
CA ALA A 78 -6.07 6.23 6.93
C ALA A 78 -4.66 6.81 6.98
N LYS A 79 -3.75 6.11 7.66
CA LYS A 79 -2.34 6.51 7.72
C LYS A 79 -1.71 6.49 6.33
N LEU A 80 -1.97 5.44 5.56
CA LEU A 80 -1.47 5.36 4.18
C LEU A 80 -2.02 6.50 3.33
N SER A 81 -3.31 6.78 3.44
CA SER A 81 -3.94 7.86 2.70
C SER A 81 -3.27 9.21 3.00
N SER A 82 -2.97 9.47 4.28
CA SER A 82 -2.28 10.68 4.69
C SER A 82 -0.88 10.78 4.08
N ILE A 83 -0.14 9.67 4.11
CA ILE A 83 1.22 9.63 3.54
C ILE A 83 1.19 9.87 2.03
N VAL A 84 0.28 9.21 1.33
CA VAL A 84 0.16 9.34 -0.12
C VAL A 84 -0.20 10.77 -0.52
N ARG A 85 -1.10 11.40 0.22
CA ARG A 85 -1.51 12.77 -0.06
C ARG A 85 -0.41 13.78 0.24
N SER A 86 0.37 13.56 1.28
CA SER A 86 1.43 14.51 1.65
C SER A 86 2.62 14.45 0.73
N LYS A 87 2.86 13.32 0.08
CA LYS A 87 4.02 13.12 -0.81
C LYS A 87 3.68 13.24 -2.28
N GLY A 88 2.45 13.39 -2.60
CA GLY A 88 2.05 13.42 -3.96
C GLY A 88 1.06 14.46 -4.31
#